data_03516123c67a79718076f44c74a6904a
#
_entry.id   03516123c67a79718076f44c74a6904a
#
_cell.length_a   1.000
_cell.length_b   1.000
_cell.length_c   1.000
_cell.angle_alpha   90.00
_cell.angle_beta   90.00
_cell.angle_gamma   90.00
#
_symmetry.space_group_name_H-M   'P 1'
#
loop_
_entity.id
_entity.type
_entity.pdbx_description
1 polymer ?
#
loop_
_entity_poly.entity_id
_entity_poly.type
_entity_poly.pdbx_seq_one_letter_code
_entity_poly.pdbx_strand_id
1 'polypeptide(L)'
;MSPQNLKKSLTNWDLVSVNPIDKNWDWKTLFCFWGVNIQSVIGFSLITSLYVIYDLNTFVVFFGTILGTLLVYIFSNLIGKLSQKNGLPFVVLLRSSFGVIGAKYFGLIRFFVGVFLFGIQTYFLSKAFSYLIRIAIFSTEPTILDKEIFLIFFLGMNLIDWTSIIIAIILQGFLFSAGMNVNKRIIIFSAIAVYFGMLLFFLSVLLSDVKFTSQAFLNILKTQNFLDKNNFGPLITVTSTVFAYFSVVILSFGDFSRYVKDESQLKKGNFSLILNLLIFSFFALFIVSGMDAFLKQDPENLNRILTNPTDILGKLDNLFLIFLALIFIIIASASTNLIVNFIPSQYTLVNFLPFSLSIRSAGAIISILGFIIGIFWLTFLSQVGALSF
;
A
#
# COMPACT_ATOMS: atom_id res chain seq x y z
N MET A 1 -5.33 -39.89 -11.78
CA MET A 1 -5.28 -38.99 -12.95
C MET A 1 -4.24 -39.53 -13.90
N SER A 2 -4.57 -39.71 -15.20
CA SER A 2 -3.60 -40.13 -16.18
C SER A 2 -2.50 -39.07 -16.38
N PRO A 3 -1.26 -39.44 -16.78
CA PRO A 3 -0.17 -38.50 -17.03
C PRO A 3 -0.54 -37.40 -18.05
N GLN A 4 -1.41 -37.69 -18.99
CA GLN A 4 -1.91 -36.74 -19.99
C GLN A 4 -2.89 -35.71 -19.36
N ASN A 5 -3.71 -36.12 -18.41
CA ASN A 5 -4.60 -35.22 -17.68
C ASN A 5 -3.83 -34.33 -16.68
N LEU A 6 -2.74 -34.83 -16.10
CA LEU A 6 -1.80 -34.05 -15.32
C LEU A 6 -1.09 -32.98 -16.15
N LYS A 7 -0.63 -33.31 -17.36
CA LYS A 7 -0.02 -32.31 -18.28
C LYS A 7 -1.00 -31.21 -18.67
N LYS A 8 -2.22 -31.54 -19.02
CA LYS A 8 -3.28 -30.55 -19.30
C LYS A 8 -3.57 -29.70 -18.05
N SER A 9 -3.54 -30.25 -16.83
CA SER A 9 -3.88 -29.56 -15.58
C SER A 9 -2.84 -28.55 -15.09
N LEU A 10 -1.70 -28.46 -15.71
CA LEU A 10 -0.60 -27.60 -15.29
C LEU A 10 -0.30 -26.45 -16.26
N THR A 11 -0.85 -26.49 -17.46
CA THR A 11 -0.56 -25.52 -18.51
C THR A 11 -1.55 -24.38 -18.50
N ASN A 12 -1.06 -23.19 -18.15
CA ASN A 12 -1.76 -21.92 -18.36
C ASN A 12 -0.75 -20.90 -18.87
N TRP A 13 -1.07 -20.20 -19.94
CA TRP A 13 -0.18 -19.23 -20.59
C TRP A 13 0.24 -18.08 -19.68
N ASP A 14 -0.60 -17.72 -18.73
CA ASP A 14 -0.31 -16.65 -17.76
C ASP A 14 0.77 -17.07 -16.73
N LEU A 15 0.97 -18.38 -16.55
CA LEU A 15 1.92 -18.95 -15.59
C LEU A 15 3.24 -19.42 -16.21
N VAL A 16 3.40 -19.36 -17.55
CA VAL A 16 4.65 -19.76 -18.21
C VAL A 16 5.76 -18.73 -17.97
N SER A 17 6.98 -19.13 -18.30
CA SER A 17 8.15 -18.27 -18.24
C SER A 17 7.98 -17.03 -19.12
N VAL A 18 8.34 -15.88 -18.59
CA VAL A 18 8.35 -14.61 -19.35
C VAL A 18 9.39 -14.69 -20.45
N ASN A 19 9.01 -14.27 -21.66
CA ASN A 19 9.95 -14.17 -22.78
C ASN A 19 11.10 -13.21 -22.40
N PRO A 20 12.36 -13.53 -22.69
CA PRO A 20 13.49 -12.64 -22.43
C PRO A 20 13.32 -11.22 -22.98
N ILE A 21 12.63 -11.03 -24.11
CA ILE A 21 12.33 -9.72 -24.70
C ILE A 21 11.43 -8.89 -23.80
N ASP A 22 10.52 -9.53 -23.04
CA ASP A 22 9.59 -8.86 -22.13
C ASP A 22 10.19 -8.55 -20.76
N LYS A 23 11.43 -9.01 -20.49
CA LYS A 23 12.19 -8.62 -19.30
C LYS A 23 12.73 -7.21 -19.45
N ASN A 24 11.88 -6.23 -19.22
CA ASN A 24 12.17 -4.82 -19.48
C ASN A 24 12.21 -3.94 -18.23
N TRP A 25 12.12 -4.53 -17.02
CA TRP A 25 12.23 -3.79 -15.77
C TRP A 25 13.70 -3.57 -15.41
N ASP A 26 14.04 -2.32 -15.11
CA ASP A 26 15.34 -1.89 -14.62
C ASP A 26 15.28 -1.50 -13.13
N TRP A 27 16.40 -1.08 -12.57
CA TRP A 27 16.48 -0.66 -11.18
C TRP A 27 15.59 0.57 -10.89
N LYS A 28 15.36 1.45 -11.87
CA LYS A 28 14.46 2.61 -11.71
C LYS A 28 13.01 2.18 -11.59
N THR A 29 12.60 1.19 -12.36
CA THR A 29 11.27 0.57 -12.24
C THR A 29 11.08 -0.08 -10.87
N LEU A 30 12.11 -0.76 -10.36
CA LEU A 30 12.07 -1.34 -9.01
C LEU A 30 12.12 -0.27 -7.91
N PHE A 31 12.82 0.85 -8.12
CA PHE A 31 12.74 2.00 -7.22
C PHE A 31 11.29 2.49 -7.09
N CYS A 32 10.60 2.68 -8.23
CA CYS A 32 9.18 3.05 -8.21
C CYS A 32 8.30 1.96 -7.57
N PHE A 33 8.57 0.69 -7.83
CA PHE A 33 7.87 -0.43 -7.20
C PHE A 33 7.97 -0.39 -5.67
N TRP A 34 9.16 -0.24 -5.12
CA TRP A 34 9.35 -0.13 -3.68
C TRP A 34 8.78 1.18 -3.13
N GLY A 35 8.87 2.28 -3.89
CA GLY A 35 8.23 3.54 -3.54
C GLY A 35 6.73 3.38 -3.34
N VAL A 36 6.03 2.80 -4.31
CA VAL A 36 4.58 2.53 -4.21
C VAL A 36 4.22 1.67 -3.00
N ASN A 37 5.06 0.68 -2.65
CA ASN A 37 4.79 -0.17 -1.48
C ASN A 37 4.82 0.59 -0.15
N ILE A 38 5.65 1.64 -0.05
CA ILE A 38 5.77 2.47 1.16
C ILE A 38 4.73 3.58 1.18
N GLN A 39 4.42 4.15 0.03
CA GLN A 39 3.58 5.34 -0.16
C GLN A 39 2.08 5.09 0.12
N SER A 40 1.74 4.08 0.87
CA SER A 40 0.36 3.82 1.29
C SER A 40 -0.02 4.63 2.53
N VAL A 41 -1.32 4.81 2.74
CA VAL A 41 -1.86 5.39 3.99
C VAL A 41 -1.36 4.60 5.20
N ILE A 42 -1.31 3.27 5.09
CA ILE A 42 -0.83 2.38 6.16
C ILE A 42 0.68 2.60 6.41
N GLY A 43 1.50 2.70 5.34
CA GLY A 43 2.93 2.97 5.45
C GLY A 43 3.22 4.32 6.10
N PHE A 44 2.45 5.35 5.75
CA PHE A 44 2.54 6.68 6.35
C PHE A 44 2.23 6.63 7.85
N SER A 45 1.09 6.05 8.21
CA SER A 45 0.67 5.92 9.62
C SER A 45 1.63 5.07 10.44
N LEU A 46 2.17 3.98 9.87
CA LEU A 46 3.14 3.11 10.54
C LEU A 46 4.41 3.87 10.91
N ILE A 47 5.02 4.57 9.95
CA ILE A 47 6.26 5.30 10.19
C ILE A 47 6.03 6.40 11.21
N THR A 48 4.99 7.22 11.02
CA THR A 48 4.71 8.33 11.93
C THR A 48 4.37 7.87 13.33
N SER A 49 3.67 6.73 13.48
CA SER A 49 3.34 6.17 14.79
C SER A 49 4.57 5.74 15.57
N LEU A 50 5.59 5.17 14.94
CA LEU A 50 6.82 4.75 15.60
C LEU A 50 7.54 5.91 16.29
N TYR A 51 7.52 7.10 15.69
CA TYR A 51 8.18 8.28 16.25
C TYR A 51 7.27 9.06 17.20
N VAL A 52 5.99 9.19 16.87
CA VAL A 52 5.09 10.14 17.54
C VAL A 52 4.24 9.48 18.61
N ILE A 53 3.61 8.33 18.33
CA ILE A 53 2.72 7.65 19.28
C ILE A 53 3.52 6.84 20.29
N TYR A 54 4.51 6.05 19.82
CA TYR A 54 5.31 5.18 20.69
C TYR A 54 6.46 5.91 21.35
N ASP A 55 6.71 7.17 20.99
CA ASP A 55 7.70 8.05 21.60
C ASP A 55 9.11 7.42 21.70
N LEU A 56 9.48 6.65 20.70
CA LEU A 56 10.73 5.90 20.67
C LEU A 56 11.92 6.80 20.35
N ASN A 57 13.08 6.42 20.86
CA ASN A 57 14.34 7.08 20.52
C ASN A 57 14.57 7.04 19.00
N THR A 58 14.88 8.20 18.41
CA THR A 58 15.08 8.37 16.96
C THR A 58 16.13 7.42 16.38
N PHE A 59 17.25 7.19 17.10
CA PHE A 59 18.27 6.24 16.65
C PHE A 59 17.75 4.80 16.64
N VAL A 60 16.92 4.43 17.63
CA VAL A 60 16.31 3.09 17.68
C VAL A 60 15.41 2.88 16.46
N VAL A 61 14.56 3.85 16.13
CA VAL A 61 13.68 3.76 14.96
C VAL A 61 14.48 3.77 13.67
N PHE A 62 15.49 4.64 13.55
CA PHE A 62 16.36 4.73 12.39
C PHE A 62 17.13 3.43 12.13
N PHE A 63 17.87 2.93 13.12
CA PHE A 63 18.64 1.70 12.97
C PHE A 63 17.74 0.46 12.84
N GLY A 64 16.63 0.39 13.59
CA GLY A 64 15.65 -0.69 13.44
C GLY A 64 15.04 -0.73 12.05
N THR A 65 14.75 0.43 11.47
CA THR A 65 14.25 0.55 10.08
C THR A 65 15.31 0.09 9.08
N ILE A 66 16.58 0.48 9.25
CA ILE A 66 17.68 0.00 8.38
C ILE A 66 17.84 -1.52 8.50
N LEU A 67 17.87 -2.07 9.70
CA LEU A 67 18.00 -3.51 9.91
C LEU A 67 16.80 -4.28 9.30
N GLY A 68 15.59 -3.80 9.51
CA GLY A 68 14.39 -4.38 8.90
C GLY A 68 14.44 -4.36 7.38
N THR A 69 14.86 -3.23 6.78
CA THR A 69 15.03 -3.12 5.32
C THR A 69 16.16 -3.97 4.77
N LEU A 70 17.24 -4.18 5.51
CA LEU A 70 18.31 -5.11 5.12
C LEU A 70 17.79 -6.55 5.07
N LEU A 71 16.97 -6.97 6.02
CA LEU A 71 16.30 -8.27 5.96
C LEU A 71 15.40 -8.37 4.71
N VAL A 72 14.58 -7.35 4.45
CA VAL A 72 13.76 -7.29 3.24
C VAL A 72 14.61 -7.39 1.98
N TYR A 73 15.74 -6.67 1.91
CA TYR A 73 16.68 -6.72 0.80
C TYR A 73 17.24 -8.13 0.58
N ILE A 74 17.65 -8.82 1.64
CA ILE A 74 18.20 -10.18 1.56
C ILE A 74 17.13 -11.14 1.00
N PHE A 75 15.95 -11.18 1.61
CA PHE A 75 14.89 -12.11 1.21
C PHE A 75 14.32 -11.78 -0.17
N SER A 76 14.17 -10.50 -0.53
CA SER A 76 13.73 -10.11 -1.88
C SER A 76 14.74 -10.51 -2.95
N ASN A 77 16.05 -10.45 -2.67
CA ASN A 77 17.05 -10.92 -3.62
C ASN A 77 17.04 -12.46 -3.75
N LEU A 78 16.85 -13.19 -2.64
CA LEU A 78 16.77 -14.65 -2.68
C LEU A 78 15.59 -15.13 -3.55
N ILE A 79 14.40 -14.64 -3.28
CA ILE A 79 13.19 -15.00 -4.02
C ILE A 79 13.23 -14.40 -5.43
N GLY A 80 13.60 -13.13 -5.53
CA GLY A 80 13.61 -12.40 -6.79
C GLY A 80 14.59 -12.95 -7.82
N LYS A 81 15.77 -13.42 -7.40
CA LYS A 81 16.76 -14.02 -8.28
C LYS A 81 16.24 -15.29 -8.96
N LEU A 82 15.53 -16.13 -8.22
CA LEU A 82 14.96 -17.36 -8.78
C LEU A 82 13.92 -17.05 -9.87
N SER A 83 13.02 -16.11 -9.61
CA SER A 83 12.01 -15.67 -10.57
C SER A 83 12.63 -14.91 -11.75
N GLN A 84 13.59 -14.03 -11.50
CA GLN A 84 14.28 -13.28 -12.55
C GLN A 84 15.00 -14.21 -13.52
N LYS A 85 15.74 -15.21 -13.00
CA LYS A 85 16.49 -16.16 -13.84
C LYS A 85 15.55 -17.02 -14.69
N ASN A 86 14.53 -17.60 -14.07
CA ASN A 86 13.64 -18.58 -14.71
C ASN A 86 12.42 -17.94 -15.41
N GLY A 87 12.13 -16.67 -15.16
CA GLY A 87 10.95 -15.97 -15.70
C GLY A 87 9.62 -16.44 -15.10
N LEU A 88 9.63 -17.15 -13.97
CA LEU A 88 8.46 -17.80 -13.38
C LEU A 88 7.84 -16.97 -12.27
N PRO A 89 6.49 -16.95 -12.13
CA PRO A 89 5.82 -16.29 -11.03
C PRO A 89 6.01 -17.08 -9.72
N PHE A 90 5.78 -16.41 -8.59
CA PHE A 90 5.92 -16.97 -7.25
C PHE A 90 5.21 -18.32 -7.07
N VAL A 91 3.96 -18.42 -7.51
CA VAL A 91 3.14 -19.63 -7.34
C VAL A 91 3.68 -20.85 -8.09
N VAL A 92 4.38 -20.64 -9.20
CA VAL A 92 5.04 -21.73 -9.95
C VAL A 92 6.34 -22.13 -9.24
N LEU A 93 7.07 -21.20 -8.64
CA LEU A 93 8.24 -21.53 -7.82
C LEU A 93 7.85 -22.35 -6.59
N LEU A 94 6.69 -22.09 -5.97
CA LEU A 94 6.20 -22.93 -4.87
C LEU A 94 6.04 -24.41 -5.26
N ARG A 95 5.78 -24.71 -6.54
CA ARG A 95 5.65 -26.11 -7.01
C ARG A 95 6.95 -26.89 -6.85
N SER A 96 8.11 -26.23 -6.93
CA SER A 96 9.40 -26.88 -6.74
C SER A 96 9.66 -27.27 -5.28
N SER A 97 9.10 -26.54 -4.32
CA SER A 97 9.32 -26.78 -2.90
C SER A 97 8.23 -27.63 -2.26
N PHE A 98 6.98 -27.44 -2.65
CA PHE A 98 5.80 -28.07 -2.02
C PHE A 98 5.06 -29.04 -2.94
N GLY A 99 5.57 -29.28 -4.15
CA GLY A 99 4.84 -30.02 -5.18
C GLY A 99 3.63 -29.24 -5.72
N VAL A 100 2.95 -29.81 -6.71
CA VAL A 100 1.82 -29.13 -7.38
C VAL A 100 0.62 -28.94 -6.45
N ILE A 101 0.31 -29.93 -5.63
CA ILE A 101 -0.82 -29.91 -4.72
C ILE A 101 -0.54 -28.94 -3.58
N GLY A 102 0.63 -29.03 -2.93
CA GLY A 102 1.01 -28.10 -1.86
C GLY A 102 1.03 -26.64 -2.31
N ALA A 103 1.57 -26.37 -3.51
CA ALA A 103 1.58 -25.01 -4.08
C ALA A 103 0.17 -24.44 -4.33
N LYS A 104 -0.83 -25.27 -4.58
CA LYS A 104 -2.23 -24.83 -4.67
C LYS A 104 -2.77 -24.37 -3.32
N TYR A 105 -2.55 -25.14 -2.25
CA TYR A 105 -3.03 -24.80 -0.92
C TYR A 105 -2.33 -23.55 -0.35
N PHE A 106 -1.00 -23.48 -0.41
CA PHE A 106 -0.28 -22.28 0.02
C PHE A 106 -0.63 -21.06 -0.82
N GLY A 107 -0.83 -21.23 -2.14
CA GLY A 107 -1.35 -20.20 -3.01
C GLY A 107 -2.74 -19.70 -2.58
N LEU A 108 -3.66 -20.61 -2.19
CA LEU A 108 -4.98 -20.23 -1.69
C LEU A 108 -4.91 -19.40 -0.42
N ILE A 109 -4.04 -19.74 0.54
CA ILE A 109 -3.85 -18.92 1.74
C ILE A 109 -3.46 -17.49 1.33
N ARG A 110 -2.47 -17.37 0.43
CA ARG A 110 -2.04 -16.06 -0.08
C ARG A 110 -3.16 -15.33 -0.84
N PHE A 111 -3.99 -16.07 -1.59
CA PHE A 111 -5.16 -15.52 -2.28
C PHE A 111 -6.15 -14.91 -1.30
N PHE A 112 -6.57 -15.66 -0.27
CA PHE A 112 -7.54 -15.15 0.71
C PHE A 112 -7.01 -13.92 1.44
N VAL A 113 -5.76 -13.91 1.89
CA VAL A 113 -5.13 -12.75 2.50
C VAL A 113 -5.12 -11.56 1.53
N GLY A 114 -4.73 -11.80 0.26
CA GLY A 114 -4.68 -10.74 -0.74
C GLY A 114 -6.04 -10.15 -1.07
N VAL A 115 -7.07 -10.97 -1.25
CA VAL A 115 -8.43 -10.52 -1.55
C VAL A 115 -9.05 -9.78 -0.37
N PHE A 116 -8.82 -10.27 0.85
CA PHE A 116 -9.28 -9.61 2.06
C PHE A 116 -8.68 -8.20 2.20
N LEU A 117 -7.36 -8.10 2.09
CA LEU A 117 -6.67 -6.81 2.13
C LEU A 117 -7.03 -5.91 0.94
N PHE A 118 -7.27 -6.50 -0.25
CA PHE A 118 -7.77 -5.75 -1.42
C PHE A 118 -9.11 -5.07 -1.13
N GLY A 119 -10.05 -5.79 -0.53
CA GLY A 119 -11.36 -5.26 -0.15
C GLY A 119 -11.26 -4.14 0.88
N ILE A 120 -10.50 -4.35 1.96
CA ILE A 120 -10.27 -3.34 3.00
C ILE A 120 -9.63 -2.08 2.41
N GLN A 121 -8.58 -2.24 1.62
CA GLN A 121 -7.86 -1.10 1.04
C GLN A 121 -8.71 -0.37 -0.01
N THR A 122 -9.59 -1.08 -0.73
CA THR A 122 -10.58 -0.48 -1.63
C THR A 122 -11.63 0.32 -0.86
N TYR A 123 -12.04 -0.13 0.32
CA TYR A 123 -12.90 0.65 1.20
C TYR A 123 -12.24 1.98 1.60
N PHE A 124 -10.99 1.95 2.08
CA PHE A 124 -10.27 3.20 2.40
C PHE A 124 -10.09 4.10 1.19
N LEU A 125 -9.80 3.53 0.02
CA LEU A 125 -9.73 4.27 -1.24
C LEU A 125 -11.08 4.93 -1.58
N SER A 126 -12.18 4.23 -1.37
CA SER A 126 -13.53 4.76 -1.64
C SER A 126 -13.88 5.96 -0.75
N LYS A 127 -13.34 6.03 0.46
CA LYS A 127 -13.53 7.21 1.33
C LYS A 127 -12.89 8.46 0.74
N ALA A 128 -11.70 8.34 0.14
CA ALA A 128 -11.08 9.48 -0.56
C ALA A 128 -11.93 9.93 -1.76
N PHE A 129 -12.51 9.00 -2.53
CA PHE A 129 -13.49 9.35 -3.58
C PHE A 129 -14.74 10.01 -3.01
N SER A 130 -15.27 9.51 -1.90
CA SER A 130 -16.44 10.09 -1.23
C SER A 130 -16.16 11.54 -0.81
N TYR A 131 -15.01 11.83 -0.24
CA TYR A 131 -14.60 13.19 0.09
C TYR A 131 -14.49 14.10 -1.15
N LEU A 132 -13.89 13.61 -2.25
CA LEU A 132 -13.81 14.37 -3.50
C LEU A 132 -15.19 14.70 -4.05
N ILE A 133 -16.12 13.75 -4.06
CA ILE A 133 -17.48 13.97 -4.53
C ILE A 133 -18.21 14.99 -3.66
N ARG A 134 -18.05 14.91 -2.32
CA ARG A 134 -18.63 15.88 -1.39
C ARG A 134 -18.08 17.28 -1.61
N ILE A 135 -16.76 17.42 -1.79
CA ILE A 135 -16.14 18.72 -2.09
C ILE A 135 -16.68 19.29 -3.41
N ALA A 136 -16.79 18.46 -4.44
CA ALA A 136 -17.33 18.90 -5.74
C ALA A 136 -18.77 19.36 -5.61
N ILE A 137 -19.64 18.64 -4.90
CA ILE A 137 -21.03 19.03 -4.65
C ILE A 137 -21.07 20.32 -3.82
N PHE A 138 -20.32 20.39 -2.73
CA PHE A 138 -20.28 21.57 -1.85
C PHE A 138 -19.83 22.82 -2.59
N SER A 139 -18.88 22.69 -3.52
CA SER A 139 -18.37 23.82 -4.30
C SER A 139 -19.36 24.33 -5.35
N THR A 140 -20.34 23.50 -5.75
CA THR A 140 -21.38 23.89 -6.72
C THR A 140 -22.63 24.41 -6.00
N GLU A 141 -23.20 23.62 -5.12
CA GLU A 141 -24.43 23.94 -4.38
C GLU A 141 -24.45 23.19 -3.04
N PRO A 142 -24.07 23.83 -1.92
CA PRO A 142 -23.97 23.18 -0.60
C PRO A 142 -25.28 22.53 -0.13
N THR A 143 -26.41 23.12 -0.46
CA THR A 143 -27.77 22.66 -0.06
C THR A 143 -28.14 21.30 -0.64
N ILE A 144 -27.45 20.84 -1.69
CA ILE A 144 -27.65 19.50 -2.26
C ILE A 144 -27.35 18.42 -1.23
N LEU A 145 -26.34 18.60 -0.39
CA LEU A 145 -25.92 17.61 0.61
C LEU A 145 -26.94 17.42 1.73
N ASP A 146 -27.84 18.40 1.93
CA ASP A 146 -28.89 18.36 2.96
C ASP A 146 -30.14 17.62 2.46
N LYS A 147 -30.22 17.23 1.19
CA LYS A 147 -31.34 16.48 0.65
C LYS A 147 -31.44 15.10 1.32
N GLU A 148 -32.66 14.68 1.63
CA GLU A 148 -32.96 13.40 2.33
C GLU A 148 -32.26 12.18 1.73
N ILE A 149 -32.12 12.11 0.39
CA ILE A 149 -31.47 11.00 -0.29
C ILE A 149 -30.00 10.77 0.14
N PHE A 150 -29.29 11.83 0.56
CA PHE A 150 -27.91 11.75 1.06
C PHE A 150 -27.82 11.43 2.56
N LEU A 151 -28.95 11.54 3.26
CA LEU A 151 -29.08 11.25 4.68
C LEU A 151 -29.54 9.81 4.95
N ILE A 152 -29.98 9.08 3.90
CA ILE A 152 -30.36 7.68 4.03
C ILE A 152 -29.10 6.79 4.03
N PHE A 153 -28.96 5.95 5.07
CA PHE A 153 -27.87 5.01 5.21
C PHE A 153 -28.35 3.58 5.02
N PHE A 154 -27.68 2.83 4.14
CA PHE A 154 -27.84 1.39 3.96
C PHE A 154 -26.49 0.71 4.22
N LEU A 155 -26.45 -0.29 5.12
CA LEU A 155 -25.21 -0.93 5.61
C LEU A 155 -24.14 0.08 6.08
N GLY A 156 -24.57 1.18 6.70
CA GLY A 156 -23.67 2.22 7.20
C GLY A 156 -23.07 3.14 6.13
N MET A 157 -23.51 3.05 4.88
CA MET A 157 -23.06 3.88 3.76
C MET A 157 -24.23 4.66 3.16
N ASN A 158 -24.03 5.94 2.86
CA ASN A 158 -25.00 6.75 2.12
C ASN A 158 -24.78 6.62 0.60
N LEU A 159 -25.60 7.29 -0.20
CA LEU A 159 -25.52 7.22 -1.66
C LEU A 159 -24.15 7.61 -2.22
N ILE A 160 -23.49 8.61 -1.64
CA ILE A 160 -22.14 9.04 -2.08
C ILE A 160 -21.11 7.96 -1.78
N ASP A 161 -21.18 7.32 -0.60
CA ASP A 161 -20.25 6.24 -0.22
C ASP A 161 -20.44 5.02 -1.13
N TRP A 162 -21.70 4.66 -1.46
CA TRP A 162 -22.01 3.58 -2.41
C TRP A 162 -21.47 3.85 -3.80
N THR A 163 -21.70 5.04 -4.34
CA THR A 163 -21.18 5.42 -5.65
C THR A 163 -19.66 5.41 -5.66
N SER A 164 -19.02 5.87 -4.58
CA SER A 164 -17.57 5.91 -4.44
C SER A 164 -16.93 4.52 -4.43
N ILE A 165 -17.49 3.55 -3.70
CA ILE A 165 -16.93 2.19 -3.66
C ILE A 165 -17.14 1.46 -5.01
N ILE A 166 -18.25 1.70 -5.69
CA ILE A 166 -18.51 1.16 -7.03
C ILE A 166 -17.50 1.73 -8.03
N ILE A 167 -17.29 3.05 -8.04
CA ILE A 167 -16.28 3.69 -8.88
C ILE A 167 -14.87 3.12 -8.59
N ALA A 168 -14.50 3.00 -7.32
CA ALA A 168 -13.21 2.47 -6.91
C ALA A 168 -12.98 1.04 -7.42
N ILE A 169 -13.96 0.15 -7.28
CA ILE A 169 -13.87 -1.26 -7.73
C ILE A 169 -13.79 -1.36 -9.25
N ILE A 170 -14.66 -0.64 -9.97
CA ILE A 170 -14.67 -0.68 -11.43
C ILE A 170 -13.35 -0.16 -11.98
N LEU A 171 -12.87 0.99 -11.46
CA LEU A 171 -11.62 1.58 -11.89
C LEU A 171 -10.44 0.64 -11.66
N GLN A 172 -10.31 0.08 -10.45
CA GLN A 172 -9.25 -0.87 -10.12
C GLN A 172 -9.36 -2.15 -10.97
N GLY A 173 -10.52 -2.76 -11.04
CA GLY A 173 -10.74 -4.00 -11.81
C GLY A 173 -10.37 -3.84 -13.28
N PHE A 174 -10.75 -2.73 -13.90
CA PHE A 174 -10.43 -2.43 -15.29
C PHE A 174 -8.93 -2.15 -15.49
N LEU A 175 -8.36 -1.21 -14.74
CA LEU A 175 -6.98 -0.80 -14.91
C LEU A 175 -5.99 -1.93 -14.59
N PHE A 176 -6.24 -2.66 -13.51
CA PHE A 176 -5.30 -3.68 -13.03
C PHE A 176 -5.31 -4.95 -13.89
N SER A 177 -6.43 -5.23 -14.55
CA SER A 177 -6.54 -6.36 -15.49
C SER A 177 -5.99 -6.07 -16.88
N ALA A 178 -5.51 -4.84 -17.14
CA ALA A 178 -5.00 -4.42 -18.46
C ALA A 178 -3.63 -5.03 -18.84
N GLY A 179 -3.00 -5.76 -17.91
CA GLY A 179 -1.75 -6.48 -18.12
C GLY A 179 -0.50 -5.77 -17.59
N MET A 180 0.61 -6.51 -17.50
CA MET A 180 1.81 -6.08 -16.77
C MET A 180 2.48 -4.82 -17.35
N ASN A 181 2.42 -4.59 -18.66
CA ASN A 181 2.97 -3.38 -19.27
C ASN A 181 2.21 -2.12 -18.85
N VAL A 182 0.88 -2.20 -18.71
CA VAL A 182 0.06 -1.08 -18.19
C VAL A 182 0.32 -0.92 -16.70
N ASN A 183 0.34 -2.02 -15.95
CA ASN A 183 0.61 -2.01 -14.51
C ASN A 183 1.99 -1.40 -14.18
N LYS A 184 3.03 -1.69 -14.99
CA LYS A 184 4.34 -1.03 -14.89
C LYS A 184 4.24 0.49 -15.02
N ARG A 185 3.45 0.99 -16.00
CA ARG A 185 3.27 2.44 -16.18
C ARG A 185 2.52 3.06 -15.00
N ILE A 186 1.49 2.38 -14.50
CA ILE A 186 0.76 2.80 -13.30
C ILE A 186 1.74 2.91 -12.10
N ILE A 187 2.58 1.91 -11.88
CA ILE A 187 3.57 1.90 -10.79
C ILE A 187 4.52 3.10 -10.90
N ILE A 188 5.09 3.33 -12.08
CA ILE A 188 6.04 4.43 -12.30
C ILE A 188 5.36 5.78 -12.11
N PHE A 189 4.20 5.98 -12.74
CA PHE A 189 3.43 7.22 -12.62
C PHE A 189 3.04 7.50 -11.17
N SER A 190 2.51 6.48 -10.46
CA SER A 190 2.07 6.63 -9.07
C SER A 190 3.21 6.97 -8.13
N ALA A 191 4.37 6.30 -8.26
CA ALA A 191 5.53 6.60 -7.43
C ALA A 191 5.98 8.05 -7.58
N ILE A 192 6.07 8.53 -8.82
CA ILE A 192 6.48 9.91 -9.11
C ILE A 192 5.42 10.90 -8.60
N ALA A 193 4.14 10.66 -8.90
CA ALA A 193 3.05 11.54 -8.50
C ALA A 193 2.97 11.68 -6.97
N VAL A 194 3.07 10.58 -6.23
CA VAL A 194 2.96 10.62 -4.76
C VAL A 194 4.17 11.32 -4.14
N TYR A 195 5.40 11.06 -4.60
CA TYR A 195 6.57 11.82 -4.11
C TYR A 195 6.46 13.31 -4.42
N PHE A 196 5.96 13.66 -5.61
CA PHE A 196 5.70 15.06 -5.94
C PHE A 196 4.64 15.66 -5.02
N GLY A 197 3.55 14.94 -4.75
CA GLY A 197 2.53 15.37 -3.81
C GLY A 197 3.08 15.57 -2.40
N MET A 198 3.87 14.62 -1.90
CA MET A 198 4.52 14.75 -0.59
C MET A 198 5.48 15.95 -0.51
N LEU A 199 6.21 16.22 -1.60
CA LEU A 199 7.06 17.41 -1.68
C LEU A 199 6.23 18.70 -1.62
N LEU A 200 5.11 18.77 -2.34
CA LEU A 200 4.21 19.94 -2.28
C LEU A 200 3.64 20.12 -0.86
N PHE A 201 3.21 19.06 -0.21
CA PHE A 201 2.75 19.10 1.18
C PHE A 201 3.85 19.54 2.15
N PHE A 202 5.03 18.96 2.03
CA PHE A 202 6.19 19.35 2.81
C PHE A 202 6.48 20.87 2.66
N LEU A 203 6.49 21.36 1.42
CA LEU A 203 6.72 22.78 1.16
C LEU A 203 5.59 23.66 1.72
N SER A 204 4.33 23.25 1.62
CA SER A 204 3.21 24.02 2.17
C SER A 204 3.30 24.14 3.69
N VAL A 205 3.64 23.06 4.39
CA VAL A 205 3.85 23.05 5.84
C VAL A 205 5.08 23.86 6.24
N LEU A 206 6.20 23.72 5.51
CA LEU A 206 7.43 24.43 5.79
C LEU A 206 7.26 25.96 5.60
N LEU A 207 6.62 26.38 4.52
CA LEU A 207 6.47 27.79 4.16
C LEU A 207 5.40 28.52 4.99
N SER A 208 4.52 27.81 5.69
CA SER A 208 3.56 28.44 6.59
C SER A 208 4.23 29.12 7.79
N ASP A 209 5.22 28.49 8.41
CA ASP A 209 6.13 29.07 9.42
C ASP A 209 7.40 28.22 9.52
N VAL A 210 8.48 28.66 8.87
CA VAL A 210 9.74 27.91 8.77
C VAL A 210 10.36 27.63 10.14
N LYS A 211 10.34 28.61 11.06
CA LYS A 211 10.96 28.44 12.39
C LYS A 211 10.15 27.48 13.24
N PHE A 212 8.86 27.67 13.30
CA PHE A 212 7.94 26.88 14.10
C PHE A 212 7.90 25.43 13.66
N THR A 213 7.74 25.14 12.36
CA THR A 213 7.67 23.79 11.81
C THR A 213 9.00 23.06 11.92
N SER A 214 10.13 23.75 11.67
CA SER A 214 11.46 23.14 11.84
C SER A 214 11.73 22.79 13.30
N GLN A 215 11.33 23.65 14.24
CA GLN A 215 11.49 23.38 15.65
C GLN A 215 10.57 22.23 16.13
N ALA A 216 9.34 22.16 15.64
CA ALA A 216 8.42 21.05 15.90
C ALA A 216 9.00 19.71 15.39
N PHE A 217 9.57 19.70 14.20
CA PHE A 217 10.26 18.51 13.66
C PHE A 217 11.46 18.09 14.53
N LEU A 218 12.30 19.03 14.93
CA LEU A 218 13.45 18.74 15.81
C LEU A 218 13.03 18.21 17.18
N ASN A 219 11.91 18.70 17.71
CA ASN A 219 11.40 18.25 19.02
C ASN A 219 10.93 16.79 19.02
N ILE A 220 10.50 16.25 17.87
CA ILE A 220 10.15 14.82 17.74
C ILE A 220 11.39 13.94 17.76
N LEU A 221 12.54 14.47 17.31
CA LEU A 221 13.78 13.71 17.20
C LEU A 221 14.43 13.55 18.57
N LYS A 222 14.07 12.48 19.28
CA LYS A 222 14.67 12.11 20.57
C LYS A 222 15.90 11.26 20.35
N THR A 223 17.07 11.81 20.66
CA THR A 223 18.38 11.17 20.41
C THR A 223 19.15 10.80 21.66
N GLN A 224 18.52 10.92 22.85
CA GLN A 224 19.18 10.67 24.12
C GLN A 224 19.28 9.15 24.41
N ASN A 225 20.40 8.76 25.03
CA ASN A 225 20.62 7.42 25.62
C ASN A 225 20.42 6.24 24.63
N PHE A 226 20.95 6.33 23.40
CA PHE A 226 20.85 5.23 22.42
C PHE A 226 21.42 3.89 22.96
N LEU A 227 22.52 3.92 23.72
CA LEU A 227 23.17 2.72 24.26
C LEU A 227 22.49 2.16 25.53
N ASP A 228 21.37 2.71 25.95
CA ASP A 228 20.62 2.15 27.06
C ASP A 228 20.13 0.74 26.71
N LYS A 229 20.30 -0.20 27.64
CA LYS A 229 19.81 -1.59 27.50
C LYS A 229 18.30 -1.67 27.24
N ASN A 230 17.55 -0.69 27.72
CA ASN A 230 16.11 -0.57 27.50
C ASN A 230 15.75 -0.35 26.01
N ASN A 231 16.69 0.08 25.18
CA ASN A 231 16.47 0.30 23.74
C ASN A 231 16.56 -0.99 22.90
N PHE A 232 17.07 -2.09 23.45
CA PHE A 232 17.25 -3.33 22.68
C PHE A 232 15.91 -3.97 22.30
N GLY A 233 14.94 -4.03 23.21
CA GLY A 233 13.60 -4.50 22.93
C GLY A 233 12.88 -3.69 21.82
N PRO A 234 12.79 -2.35 21.98
CA PRO A 234 12.29 -1.45 20.94
C PRO A 234 12.99 -1.60 19.59
N LEU A 235 14.31 -1.78 19.56
CA LEU A 235 15.07 -2.00 18.31
C LEU A 235 14.61 -3.26 17.57
N ILE A 236 14.47 -4.38 18.29
CA ILE A 236 13.95 -5.63 17.72
C ILE A 236 12.52 -5.43 17.24
N THR A 237 11.67 -4.75 18.01
CA THR A 237 10.28 -4.49 17.66
C THR A 237 10.20 -3.68 16.37
N VAL A 238 10.92 -2.57 16.23
CA VAL A 238 10.95 -1.77 15.00
C VAL A 238 11.45 -2.59 13.82
N THR A 239 12.56 -3.32 14.00
CA THR A 239 13.12 -4.20 12.95
C THR A 239 12.09 -5.21 12.47
N SER A 240 11.42 -5.89 13.40
CA SER A 240 10.41 -6.90 13.11
C SER A 240 9.17 -6.29 12.46
N THR A 241 8.73 -5.12 12.89
CA THR A 241 7.58 -4.40 12.33
C THR A 241 7.83 -4.02 10.87
N VAL A 242 8.99 -3.45 10.57
CA VAL A 242 9.37 -3.09 9.19
C VAL A 242 9.47 -4.35 8.33
N PHE A 243 10.11 -5.40 8.80
CA PHE A 243 10.20 -6.67 8.06
C PHE A 243 8.82 -7.29 7.84
N ALA A 244 7.97 -7.32 8.85
CA ALA A 244 6.61 -7.85 8.77
C ALA A 244 5.74 -7.07 7.77
N TYR A 245 5.85 -5.75 7.74
CA TYR A 245 5.13 -4.90 6.78
C TYR A 245 5.42 -5.32 5.33
N PHE A 246 6.68 -5.61 5.00
CA PHE A 246 7.07 -6.03 3.65
C PHE A 246 6.94 -7.53 3.39
N SER A 247 6.69 -8.36 4.39
CA SER A 247 6.68 -9.82 4.25
C SER A 247 5.70 -10.31 3.18
N VAL A 248 4.52 -9.70 3.08
CA VAL A 248 3.49 -10.04 2.07
C VAL A 248 4.00 -9.76 0.65
N VAL A 249 4.76 -8.67 0.48
CA VAL A 249 5.36 -8.30 -0.81
C VAL A 249 6.53 -9.24 -1.16
N ILE A 250 7.39 -9.54 -0.17
CA ILE A 250 8.53 -10.45 -0.33
C ILE A 250 8.05 -11.82 -0.82
N LEU A 251 7.02 -12.38 -0.21
CA LEU A 251 6.46 -13.68 -0.61
C LEU A 251 6.06 -13.71 -2.08
N SER A 252 5.43 -12.66 -2.57
CA SER A 252 4.94 -12.57 -3.95
C SER A 252 5.89 -11.84 -4.91
N PHE A 253 7.09 -11.47 -4.46
CA PHE A 253 8.01 -10.65 -5.25
C PHE A 253 8.40 -11.29 -6.58
N GLY A 254 8.34 -12.62 -6.66
CA GLY A 254 8.53 -13.39 -7.89
C GLY A 254 7.61 -12.98 -9.05
N ASP A 255 6.38 -12.52 -8.75
CA ASP A 255 5.42 -12.11 -9.75
C ASP A 255 5.86 -10.84 -10.51
N PHE A 256 6.73 -10.04 -9.91
CA PHE A 256 7.29 -8.81 -10.46
C PHE A 256 8.73 -8.98 -10.92
N SER A 257 9.58 -9.62 -10.10
CA SER A 257 11.01 -9.76 -10.39
C SER A 257 11.28 -10.60 -11.64
N ARG A 258 10.35 -11.46 -12.07
CA ARG A 258 10.44 -12.21 -13.32
C ARG A 258 10.53 -11.34 -14.58
N TYR A 259 10.13 -10.05 -14.49
CA TYR A 259 10.23 -9.07 -15.57
C TYR A 259 11.51 -8.23 -15.52
N VAL A 260 12.36 -8.41 -14.50
CA VAL A 260 13.62 -7.68 -14.35
C VAL A 260 14.66 -8.19 -15.34
N LYS A 261 15.40 -7.25 -15.99
CA LYS A 261 16.36 -7.55 -17.06
C LYS A 261 17.44 -8.53 -16.63
N ASP A 262 18.12 -8.22 -15.53
CA ASP A 262 19.27 -8.99 -15.06
C ASP A 262 19.42 -8.89 -13.52
N GLU A 263 20.33 -9.69 -12.97
CA GLU A 263 20.58 -9.76 -11.53
C GLU A 263 21.16 -8.45 -10.98
N SER A 264 21.94 -7.69 -11.75
CA SER A 264 22.49 -6.40 -11.32
C SER A 264 21.39 -5.37 -11.12
N GLN A 265 20.45 -5.28 -12.08
CA GLN A 265 19.28 -4.40 -11.96
C GLN A 265 18.39 -4.81 -10.78
N LEU A 266 18.23 -6.12 -10.52
CA LEU A 266 17.48 -6.64 -9.39
C LEU A 266 18.10 -6.17 -8.07
N LYS A 267 19.40 -6.40 -7.87
CA LYS A 267 20.10 -6.01 -6.64
C LYS A 267 20.08 -4.51 -6.40
N LYS A 268 20.38 -3.71 -7.44
CA LYS A 268 20.33 -2.25 -7.35
C LYS A 268 18.92 -1.74 -7.03
N GLY A 269 17.91 -2.33 -7.69
CA GLY A 269 16.52 -1.98 -7.45
C GLY A 269 16.04 -2.33 -6.04
N ASN A 270 16.39 -3.51 -5.54
CA ASN A 270 16.02 -3.90 -4.16
C ASN A 270 16.77 -3.06 -3.11
N PHE A 271 18.02 -2.67 -3.37
CA PHE A 271 18.75 -1.77 -2.49
C PHE A 271 18.10 -0.39 -2.39
N SER A 272 17.43 0.06 -3.44
CA SER A 272 16.72 1.34 -3.45
C SER A 272 15.56 1.44 -2.43
N LEU A 273 15.12 0.32 -1.87
CA LEU A 273 14.13 0.30 -0.78
C LEU A 273 14.61 1.13 0.42
N ILE A 274 15.90 1.03 0.78
CA ILE A 274 16.47 1.80 1.90
C ILE A 274 16.31 3.30 1.63
N LEU A 275 16.66 3.74 0.42
CA LEU A 275 16.53 5.14 0.03
C LEU A 275 15.06 5.60 0.01
N ASN A 276 14.18 4.78 -0.55
CA ASN A 276 12.74 5.06 -0.53
C ASN A 276 12.21 5.26 0.90
N LEU A 277 12.58 4.37 1.82
CA LEU A 277 12.12 4.46 3.21
C LEU A 277 12.63 5.71 3.92
N LEU A 278 13.89 6.07 3.70
CA LEU A 278 14.47 7.29 4.28
C LEU A 278 13.79 8.56 3.76
N ILE A 279 13.60 8.68 2.43
CA ILE A 279 12.94 9.83 1.81
C ILE A 279 11.50 9.94 2.30
N PHE A 280 10.77 8.83 2.28
CA PHE A 280 9.39 8.79 2.70
C PHE A 280 9.22 9.13 4.17
N SER A 281 10.06 8.55 5.04
CA SER A 281 10.04 8.82 6.48
C SER A 281 10.31 10.30 6.78
N PHE A 282 11.26 10.92 6.10
CA PHE A 282 11.56 12.34 6.26
C PHE A 282 10.33 13.20 5.94
N PHE A 283 9.72 13.02 4.78
CA PHE A 283 8.52 13.78 4.41
C PHE A 283 7.35 13.52 5.36
N ALA A 284 7.07 12.26 5.66
CA ALA A 284 5.95 11.89 6.53
C ALA A 284 6.09 12.50 7.93
N LEU A 285 7.28 12.38 8.53
CA LEU A 285 7.55 12.94 9.86
C LEU A 285 7.47 14.46 9.88
N PHE A 286 8.03 15.12 8.88
CA PHE A 286 7.99 16.58 8.82
C PHE A 286 6.55 17.10 8.67
N ILE A 287 5.77 16.48 7.79
CA ILE A 287 4.36 16.83 7.58
C ILE A 287 3.56 16.63 8.88
N VAL A 288 3.71 15.48 9.53
CA VAL A 288 2.96 15.18 10.76
C VAL A 288 3.38 16.11 11.90
N SER A 289 4.69 16.32 12.10
CA SER A 289 5.17 17.19 13.18
C SER A 289 4.72 18.64 13.04
N GLY A 290 4.79 19.17 11.82
CA GLY A 290 4.34 20.51 11.53
C GLY A 290 2.84 20.67 11.74
N MET A 291 2.05 19.73 11.20
CA MET A 291 0.59 19.77 11.35
C MET A 291 0.14 19.56 12.81
N ASP A 292 0.76 18.61 13.55
CA ASP A 292 0.46 18.41 14.97
C ASP A 292 0.75 19.67 15.79
N ALA A 293 1.85 20.35 15.50
CA ALA A 293 2.20 21.60 16.16
C ALA A 293 1.19 22.73 15.88
N PHE A 294 0.70 22.86 14.63
CA PHE A 294 -0.36 23.83 14.31
C PHE A 294 -1.68 23.51 15.01
N LEU A 295 -2.08 22.24 15.04
CA LEU A 295 -3.33 21.82 15.68
C LEU A 295 -3.31 21.99 17.19
N LYS A 296 -2.16 21.84 17.86
CA LYS A 296 -2.01 22.06 19.31
C LYS A 296 -2.07 23.53 19.73
N GLN A 297 -2.05 24.47 18.80
CA GLN A 297 -2.34 25.86 19.09
C GLN A 297 -3.82 26.10 19.44
N ASP A 298 -4.70 25.17 19.00
CA ASP A 298 -6.11 25.19 19.33
C ASP A 298 -6.36 24.33 20.59
N PRO A 299 -6.93 24.93 21.70
CA PRO A 299 -7.18 24.23 22.96
C PRO A 299 -8.06 22.96 22.82
N GLU A 300 -8.95 22.92 21.84
CA GLU A 300 -9.83 21.77 21.60
C GLU A 300 -9.09 20.53 21.07
N ASN A 301 -7.89 20.70 20.50
CA ASN A 301 -7.12 19.64 19.84
C ASN A 301 -5.91 19.14 20.63
N LEU A 302 -5.71 19.58 21.88
CA LEU A 302 -4.49 19.34 22.69
C LEU A 302 -4.11 17.85 22.87
N ASN A 303 -5.07 16.93 22.86
CA ASN A 303 -4.85 15.52 23.18
C ASN A 303 -4.87 14.58 21.97
N ARG A 304 -4.99 15.10 20.74
CA ARG A 304 -5.15 14.27 19.55
C ARG A 304 -3.94 14.35 18.65
N ILE A 305 -3.20 13.24 18.54
CA ILE A 305 -2.09 13.10 17.60
C ILE A 305 -2.63 12.50 16.29
N LEU A 306 -2.48 13.23 15.19
CA LEU A 306 -2.95 12.80 13.88
C LEU A 306 -1.79 12.15 13.10
N THR A 307 -1.83 10.83 12.96
CA THR A 307 -0.83 10.07 12.19
C THR A 307 -1.38 9.58 10.84
N ASN A 308 -2.68 9.67 10.64
CA ASN A 308 -3.31 9.30 9.38
C ASN A 308 -3.41 10.53 8.46
N PRO A 309 -2.91 10.46 7.21
CA PRO A 309 -2.95 11.60 6.30
C PRO A 309 -4.37 12.10 5.98
N THR A 310 -5.38 11.22 5.98
CA THR A 310 -6.77 11.63 5.74
C THR A 310 -7.33 12.47 6.87
N ASP A 311 -6.95 12.20 8.13
CA ASP A 311 -7.39 12.96 9.29
C ASP A 311 -6.70 14.34 9.34
N ILE A 312 -5.44 14.40 8.89
CA ILE A 312 -4.70 15.65 8.75
C ILE A 312 -5.40 16.57 7.75
N LEU A 313 -5.84 16.03 6.61
CA LEU A 313 -6.53 16.78 5.56
C LEU A 313 -7.86 17.39 6.05
N GLY A 314 -8.58 16.67 6.89
CA GLY A 314 -9.84 17.15 7.47
C GLY A 314 -9.70 18.41 8.37
N LYS A 315 -8.46 18.83 8.67
CA LYS A 315 -8.14 20.01 9.49
C LYS A 315 -7.54 21.17 8.69
N LEU A 316 -7.40 21.01 7.36
CA LEU A 316 -6.95 22.09 6.48
C LEU A 316 -8.13 22.94 6.02
N ASP A 317 -7.98 24.26 6.03
CA ASP A 317 -9.02 25.20 5.56
C ASP A 317 -8.95 25.42 4.03
N ASN A 318 -7.87 25.01 3.37
CA ASN A 318 -7.66 25.24 1.94
C ASN A 318 -8.23 24.10 1.10
N LEU A 319 -9.42 24.29 0.51
CA LEU A 319 -10.11 23.29 -0.34
C LEU A 319 -9.24 22.80 -1.52
N PHE A 320 -8.42 23.66 -2.12
CA PHE A 320 -7.56 23.24 -3.24
C PHE A 320 -6.47 22.26 -2.77
N LEU A 321 -5.83 22.53 -1.64
CA LEU A 321 -4.84 21.62 -1.06
C LEU A 321 -5.48 20.29 -0.64
N ILE A 322 -6.69 20.33 -0.06
CA ILE A 322 -7.44 19.12 0.29
C ILE A 322 -7.73 18.29 -0.96
N PHE A 323 -8.27 18.92 -2.02
CA PHE A 323 -8.57 18.27 -3.28
C PHE A 323 -7.33 17.60 -3.89
N LEU A 324 -6.21 18.33 -3.95
CA LEU A 324 -4.95 17.83 -4.48
C LEU A 324 -4.42 16.63 -3.67
N ALA A 325 -4.48 16.72 -2.34
CA ALA A 325 -4.04 15.65 -1.46
C ALA A 325 -4.89 14.39 -1.59
N LEU A 326 -6.21 14.51 -1.70
CA LEU A 326 -7.09 13.37 -1.92
C LEU A 326 -6.76 12.65 -3.23
N ILE A 327 -6.41 13.37 -4.30
CA ILE A 327 -5.92 12.76 -5.55
C ILE A 327 -4.65 11.94 -5.30
N PHE A 328 -3.67 12.48 -4.57
CA PHE A 328 -2.45 11.72 -4.27
C PHE A 328 -2.71 10.52 -3.37
N ILE A 329 -3.62 10.61 -2.41
CA ILE A 329 -4.04 9.47 -1.57
C ILE A 329 -4.73 8.39 -2.42
N ILE A 330 -5.58 8.76 -3.36
CA ILE A 330 -6.22 7.83 -4.30
C ILE A 330 -5.16 7.11 -5.12
N ILE A 331 -4.22 7.84 -5.71
CA ILE A 331 -3.13 7.27 -6.51
C ILE A 331 -2.27 6.32 -5.68
N ALA A 332 -1.87 6.74 -4.48
CA ALA A 332 -1.07 5.94 -3.55
C ALA A 332 -1.80 4.65 -3.15
N SER A 333 -3.04 4.77 -2.69
CA SER A 333 -3.83 3.62 -2.22
C SER A 333 -4.14 2.63 -3.35
N ALA A 334 -4.51 3.13 -4.53
CA ALA A 334 -4.79 2.28 -5.70
C ALA A 334 -3.54 1.53 -6.16
N SER A 335 -2.39 2.22 -6.28
CA SER A 335 -1.15 1.61 -6.75
C SER A 335 -0.57 0.59 -5.77
N THR A 336 -0.64 0.84 -4.46
CA THR A 336 -0.26 -0.14 -3.45
C THR A 336 -1.18 -1.36 -3.51
N ASN A 337 -2.49 -1.15 -3.63
CA ASN A 337 -3.47 -2.22 -3.73
C ASN A 337 -3.24 -3.11 -4.96
N LEU A 338 -2.84 -2.52 -6.08
CA LEU A 338 -2.43 -3.24 -7.30
C LEU A 338 -1.29 -4.22 -7.01
N ILE A 339 -0.20 -3.73 -6.41
CA ILE A 339 1.05 -4.49 -6.24
C ILE A 339 0.92 -5.53 -5.13
N VAL A 340 0.39 -5.13 -3.98
CA VAL A 340 0.40 -5.97 -2.78
C VAL A 340 -0.70 -7.01 -2.83
N ASN A 341 -1.87 -6.64 -3.33
CA ASN A 341 -3.08 -7.44 -3.17
C ASN A 341 -3.60 -8.03 -4.48
N PHE A 342 -3.78 -7.21 -5.51
CA PHE A 342 -4.49 -7.62 -6.73
C PHE A 342 -3.68 -8.57 -7.60
N ILE A 343 -2.49 -8.15 -8.05
CA ILE A 343 -1.64 -8.95 -8.96
C ILE A 343 -1.26 -10.32 -8.35
N PRO A 344 -0.76 -10.40 -7.10
CA PRO A 344 -0.44 -11.69 -6.51
C PRO A 344 -1.65 -12.60 -6.36
N SER A 345 -2.82 -12.03 -6.04
CA SER A 345 -4.07 -12.81 -5.95
C SER A 345 -4.52 -13.35 -7.31
N GLN A 346 -4.29 -12.61 -8.41
CA GLN A 346 -4.56 -13.12 -9.75
C GLN A 346 -3.72 -14.37 -10.06
N TYR A 347 -2.40 -14.30 -9.85
CA TYR A 347 -1.51 -15.44 -10.10
C TYR A 347 -1.84 -16.64 -9.21
N THR A 348 -2.17 -16.43 -7.95
CA THR A 348 -2.53 -17.52 -7.04
C THR A 348 -3.83 -18.19 -7.44
N LEU A 349 -4.85 -17.42 -7.83
CA LEU A 349 -6.13 -17.95 -8.25
C LEU A 349 -6.02 -18.72 -9.59
N VAL A 350 -5.27 -18.16 -10.55
CA VAL A 350 -4.99 -18.86 -11.81
C VAL A 350 -4.21 -20.16 -11.57
N ASN A 351 -3.25 -20.16 -10.61
CA ASN A 351 -2.53 -21.39 -10.25
C ASN A 351 -3.43 -22.46 -9.62
N PHE A 352 -4.48 -22.04 -8.91
CA PHE A 352 -5.44 -22.95 -8.30
C PHE A 352 -6.34 -23.62 -9.34
N LEU A 353 -6.84 -22.84 -10.32
CA LEU A 353 -7.73 -23.29 -11.39
C LEU A 353 -7.15 -22.98 -12.79
N PRO A 354 -6.01 -23.59 -13.18
CA PRO A 354 -5.26 -23.18 -14.36
C PRO A 354 -5.97 -23.43 -15.69
N PHE A 355 -6.97 -24.34 -15.75
CA PHE A 355 -7.75 -24.59 -16.97
C PHE A 355 -8.87 -23.63 -17.21
N SER A 356 -9.47 -23.13 -16.10
CA SER A 356 -10.74 -22.42 -16.14
C SER A 356 -10.53 -20.91 -16.09
N LEU A 357 -9.38 -20.44 -15.61
CA LEU A 357 -9.15 -19.03 -15.34
C LEU A 357 -7.96 -18.47 -16.11
N SER A 358 -8.18 -17.29 -16.67
CA SER A 358 -7.14 -16.36 -17.13
C SER A 358 -6.88 -15.30 -16.06
N ILE A 359 -5.78 -14.53 -16.17
CA ILE A 359 -5.53 -13.39 -15.30
C ILE A 359 -6.68 -12.39 -15.31
N ARG A 360 -7.33 -12.16 -16.46
CA ARG A 360 -8.48 -11.24 -16.56
C ARG A 360 -9.71 -11.76 -15.80
N SER A 361 -10.07 -13.03 -15.96
CA SER A 361 -11.21 -13.62 -15.24
C SER A 361 -10.92 -13.71 -13.73
N ALA A 362 -9.70 -14.01 -13.33
CA ALA A 362 -9.28 -13.94 -11.93
C ALA A 362 -9.40 -12.53 -11.37
N GLY A 363 -9.03 -11.50 -12.14
CA GLY A 363 -9.21 -10.10 -11.76
C GLY A 363 -10.67 -9.72 -11.52
N ALA A 364 -11.59 -10.19 -12.35
CA ALA A 364 -13.04 -9.97 -12.16
C ALA A 364 -13.54 -10.62 -10.86
N ILE A 365 -13.12 -11.86 -10.58
CA ILE A 365 -13.48 -12.57 -9.34
C ILE A 365 -12.93 -11.81 -8.11
N ILE A 366 -11.67 -11.35 -8.15
CA ILE A 366 -11.05 -10.58 -7.07
C ILE A 366 -11.80 -9.26 -6.85
N SER A 367 -12.22 -8.59 -7.91
CA SER A 367 -12.98 -7.34 -7.81
C SER A 367 -14.34 -7.56 -7.15
N ILE A 368 -15.06 -8.62 -7.50
CA ILE A 368 -16.35 -8.97 -6.89
C ILE A 368 -16.19 -9.31 -5.41
N LEU A 369 -15.22 -10.18 -5.08
CA LEU A 369 -14.96 -10.57 -3.69
C LEU A 369 -14.48 -9.37 -2.86
N GLY A 370 -13.61 -8.53 -3.43
CA GLY A 370 -13.13 -7.32 -2.78
C GLY A 370 -14.23 -6.30 -2.53
N PHE A 371 -15.20 -6.18 -3.44
CA PHE A 371 -16.38 -5.35 -3.23
C PHE A 371 -17.19 -5.83 -2.02
N ILE A 372 -17.48 -7.14 -1.97
CA ILE A 372 -18.22 -7.75 -0.86
C ILE A 372 -17.48 -7.51 0.47
N ILE A 373 -16.18 -7.79 0.51
CA ILE A 373 -15.37 -7.61 1.72
C ILE A 373 -15.31 -6.13 2.13
N GLY A 374 -15.15 -5.20 1.18
CA GLY A 374 -15.12 -3.77 1.45
C GLY A 374 -16.41 -3.26 2.12
N ILE A 375 -17.58 -3.75 1.67
CA ILE A 375 -18.87 -3.40 2.27
C ILE A 375 -18.98 -3.97 3.70
N PHE A 376 -18.69 -5.25 3.88
CA PHE A 376 -18.81 -5.90 5.18
C PHE A 376 -17.76 -5.41 6.20
N TRP A 377 -16.61 -4.92 5.73
CA TRP A 377 -15.60 -4.31 6.58
C TRP A 377 -16.12 -3.12 7.39
N LEU A 378 -16.92 -2.25 6.77
CA LEU A 378 -17.55 -1.13 7.47
C LEU A 378 -18.50 -1.62 8.58
N THR A 379 -19.34 -2.61 8.26
CA THR A 379 -20.25 -3.20 9.23
C THR A 379 -19.49 -3.81 10.41
N PHE A 380 -18.39 -4.52 10.12
CA PHE A 380 -17.52 -5.09 11.14
C PHE A 380 -16.90 -4.00 12.03
N LEU A 381 -16.34 -2.93 11.46
CA LEU A 381 -15.75 -1.83 12.20
C LEU A 381 -16.78 -1.10 13.09
N SER A 382 -18.00 -0.91 12.60
CA SER A 382 -19.05 -0.27 13.38
C SER A 382 -19.44 -1.08 14.60
N GLN A 383 -19.42 -2.42 14.51
CA GLN A 383 -19.71 -3.30 15.63
C GLN A 383 -18.55 -3.39 16.62
N VAL A 384 -17.32 -3.46 16.14
CA VAL A 384 -16.12 -3.44 17.01
C VAL A 384 -16.02 -2.10 17.75
N GLY A 385 -16.29 -0.97 17.06
CA GLY A 385 -16.35 0.35 17.70
C GLY A 385 -17.43 0.45 18.77
N ALA A 386 -18.59 -0.18 18.56
CA ALA A 386 -19.67 -0.23 19.56
C ALA A 386 -19.33 -1.10 20.78
N LEU A 387 -18.38 -2.05 20.64
CA LEU A 387 -17.91 -2.88 21.75
C LEU A 387 -16.73 -2.24 22.53
N SER A 388 -16.14 -1.16 21.99
CA SER A 388 -15.01 -0.44 22.61
C SER A 388 -15.45 0.82 23.37
N PHE A 389 -16.72 1.10 23.44
CA PHE A 389 -17.40 2.07 24.29
C PHE A 389 -18.28 1.33 25.29
#